data_8cacecf2b554720190005a077e2ad90b
#
_entry.id   8cacecf2b554720190005a077e2ad90b
#
_cell.length_a   1.000
_cell.length_b   1.000
_cell.length_c   1.000
_cell.angle_alpha   90.00
_cell.angle_beta   90.00
_cell.angle_gamma   90.00
#
_symmetry.space_group_name_H-M   'P 1'
#
loop_
_entity.id
_entity.type
_entity.pdbx_description
1 polymer ?
#
loop_
_entity_poly.entity_id
_entity_poly.type
_entity_poly.pdbx_seq_one_letter_code
_entity_poly.pdbx_strand_id
1 'polypeptide(L)'
;MKRKKVICIGEALIDRIRNKSNQGFTDFLGGAPANVACALRKLKIESTFIGSLGSDNYGKKFIKQFTELDVNLDFLQLDNDSSTRVVNVDRDQFGDRFFSGFEESSYSCFADEVLSKQLIEKEILKLEKSFLETKYLVTGTILLSSPISAETIFFLFEQAKKLEVKVVIDLNWREVFWDH
;
A
#
# COMPACT_ATOMS: atom_id res chain seq x y z
N MET A 1 -19.68 19.97 -7.05
CA MET A 1 -19.75 19.11 -5.83
C MET A 1 -18.47 19.31 -5.01
N LYS A 2 -18.55 19.32 -3.67
CA LYS A 2 -17.37 19.46 -2.82
C LYS A 2 -16.66 18.09 -2.76
N ARG A 3 -15.47 17.98 -3.33
CA ARG A 3 -14.64 16.77 -3.27
C ARG A 3 -14.29 16.44 -1.81
N LYS A 4 -14.56 15.22 -1.37
CA LYS A 4 -14.37 14.82 0.03
C LYS A 4 -13.57 13.53 0.20
N LYS A 5 -13.45 12.72 -0.86
CA LYS A 5 -12.77 11.43 -0.84
C LYS A 5 -11.26 11.57 -0.88
N VAL A 6 -10.58 10.56 -0.38
CA VAL A 6 -9.13 10.41 -0.46
C VAL A 6 -8.81 9.06 -1.10
N ILE A 7 -7.94 9.06 -2.09
CA ILE A 7 -7.37 7.84 -2.66
C ILE A 7 -5.99 7.64 -2.02
N CYS A 8 -5.76 6.47 -1.46
CA CYS A 8 -4.46 6.05 -0.92
C CYS A 8 -3.88 4.98 -1.83
N ILE A 9 -2.66 5.21 -2.34
CA ILE A 9 -1.95 4.29 -3.23
C ILE A 9 -0.67 3.87 -2.57
N GLY A 10 -0.41 2.57 -2.54
CA GLY A 10 0.88 2.12 -2.04
C GLY A 10 0.85 0.69 -1.51
N GLU A 11 1.86 0.43 -0.70
CA GLU A 11 2.06 -0.85 -0.06
C GLU A 11 1.06 -1.12 1.06
N ALA A 12 0.68 -2.38 1.18
CA ALA A 12 0.09 -2.99 2.36
C ALA A 12 0.96 -4.22 2.68
N LEU A 13 1.67 -4.17 3.77
CA LEU A 13 2.71 -5.14 4.13
C LEU A 13 2.60 -5.55 5.60
N ILE A 14 3.27 -6.62 5.97
CA ILE A 14 3.32 -7.09 7.35
C ILE A 14 4.59 -6.55 8.01
N ASP A 15 4.43 -5.84 9.11
CA ASP A 15 5.52 -5.53 10.04
C ASP A 15 5.70 -6.71 11.01
N ARG A 16 6.71 -7.52 10.79
CA ARG A 16 7.08 -8.64 11.66
C ARG A 16 8.07 -8.18 12.71
N ILE A 17 7.58 -7.95 13.91
CA ILE A 17 8.36 -7.39 15.01
C ILE A 17 8.88 -8.51 15.90
N ARG A 18 10.21 -8.53 16.12
CA ARG A 18 10.83 -9.45 17.08
C ARG A 18 10.37 -9.13 18.49
N ASN A 19 9.95 -10.16 19.23
CA ASN A 19 9.51 -10.01 20.61
C ASN A 19 10.67 -9.66 21.55
N LYS A 20 10.41 -8.88 22.61
CA LYS A 20 11.43 -8.45 23.58
C LYS A 20 12.18 -9.62 24.24
N SER A 21 11.54 -10.77 24.37
CA SER A 21 12.14 -11.99 24.93
C SER A 21 13.06 -12.73 23.95
N ASN A 22 13.24 -12.24 22.73
CA ASN A 22 13.89 -12.93 21.60
C ASN A 22 13.26 -14.31 21.26
N GLN A 23 12.08 -14.61 21.79
CA GLN A 23 11.34 -15.85 21.51
C GLN A 23 10.15 -15.53 20.60
N GLY A 24 10.39 -15.63 19.28
CA GLY A 24 9.36 -15.47 18.26
C GLY A 24 9.10 -14.03 17.81
N PHE A 25 8.05 -13.88 17.00
CA PHE A 25 7.68 -12.65 16.33
C PHE A 25 6.19 -12.35 16.54
N THR A 26 5.83 -11.09 16.37
CA THR A 26 4.44 -10.66 16.30
C THR A 26 4.25 -9.90 14.99
N ASP A 27 3.27 -10.34 14.20
CA ASP A 27 2.93 -9.79 12.90
C ASP A 27 1.83 -8.72 13.04
N PHE A 28 2.07 -7.55 12.46
CA PHE A 28 1.10 -6.45 12.41
C PHE A 28 0.81 -6.08 10.97
N LEU A 29 -0.44 -5.73 10.68
CA LEU A 29 -0.80 -5.13 9.39
C LEU A 29 -0.21 -3.72 9.33
N GLY A 30 0.63 -3.46 8.34
CA GLY A 30 1.41 -2.24 8.14
C GLY A 30 1.27 -1.68 6.72
N GLY A 31 2.23 -0.84 6.33
CA GLY A 31 2.17 -0.07 5.10
C GLY A 31 1.57 1.32 5.34
N ALA A 32 2.34 2.37 5.04
CA ALA A 32 1.92 3.74 5.34
C ALA A 32 0.62 4.12 4.61
N PRO A 33 0.45 3.90 3.28
CA PRO A 33 -0.79 4.23 2.58
C PRO A 33 -1.98 3.39 3.05
N ALA A 34 -1.78 2.11 3.36
CA ALA A 34 -2.82 1.24 3.90
C ALA A 34 -3.32 1.73 5.26
N ASN A 35 -2.39 2.12 6.14
CA ASN A 35 -2.71 2.69 7.44
C ASN A 35 -3.47 4.02 7.32
N VAL A 36 -3.09 4.89 6.37
CA VAL A 36 -3.81 6.15 6.09
C VAL A 36 -5.23 5.85 5.63
N ALA A 37 -5.44 4.91 4.71
CA ALA A 37 -6.78 4.54 4.23
C ALA A 37 -7.68 4.09 5.40
N CYS A 38 -7.16 3.22 6.28
CA CYS A 38 -7.88 2.76 7.47
C CYS A 38 -8.17 3.90 8.48
N ALA A 39 -7.20 4.77 8.73
CA ALA A 39 -7.34 5.89 9.64
C ALA A 39 -8.42 6.89 9.16
N LEU A 40 -8.45 7.19 7.87
CA LEU A 40 -9.47 8.05 7.27
C LEU A 40 -10.89 7.50 7.50
N ARG A 41 -11.10 6.19 7.33
CA ARG A 41 -12.40 5.56 7.60
C ARG A 41 -12.81 5.65 9.07
N LYS A 42 -11.87 5.46 9.99
CA LYS A 42 -12.13 5.68 11.43
C LYS A 42 -12.51 7.13 11.73
N LEU A 43 -12.02 8.08 10.97
CA LEU A 43 -12.40 9.50 11.03
C LEU A 43 -13.65 9.84 10.19
N LYS A 44 -14.36 8.85 9.66
CA LYS A 44 -15.57 9.00 8.82
C LYS A 44 -15.31 9.74 7.50
N ILE A 45 -14.09 9.68 6.99
CA ILE A 45 -13.72 10.19 5.67
C ILE A 45 -13.69 9.02 4.71
N GLU A 46 -14.35 9.15 3.57
CA GLU A 46 -14.34 8.11 2.54
C GLU A 46 -12.94 7.95 1.95
N SER A 47 -12.44 6.72 1.94
CA SER A 47 -11.15 6.37 1.36
C SER A 47 -11.25 5.20 0.39
N THR A 48 -10.43 5.24 -0.65
CA THR A 48 -10.17 4.14 -1.59
C THR A 48 -8.74 3.72 -1.42
N PHE A 49 -8.47 2.43 -1.36
CA PHE A 49 -7.11 1.89 -1.40
C PHE A 49 -6.81 1.30 -2.77
N ILE A 50 -5.69 1.71 -3.36
CA ILE A 50 -5.12 1.18 -4.60
C ILE A 50 -3.78 0.54 -4.26
N GLY A 51 -3.65 -0.74 -4.49
CA GLY A 51 -2.43 -1.51 -4.21
C GLY A 51 -2.57 -2.93 -4.71
N SER A 52 -1.54 -3.73 -4.48
CA SER A 52 -1.56 -5.15 -4.81
C SER A 52 -1.18 -5.99 -3.59
N LEU A 53 -1.87 -7.10 -3.39
CA LEU A 53 -1.67 -8.07 -2.32
C LEU A 53 -1.54 -9.46 -2.92
N GLY A 54 -0.77 -10.32 -2.28
CA GLY A 54 -0.80 -11.75 -2.58
C GLY A 54 -2.16 -12.38 -2.23
N SER A 55 -2.53 -13.42 -2.95
CA SER A 55 -3.73 -14.24 -2.64
C SER A 55 -3.51 -15.15 -1.41
N ASP A 56 -2.58 -14.80 -0.55
CA ASP A 56 -2.15 -15.53 0.64
C ASP A 56 -2.97 -15.19 1.90
N ASN A 57 -2.57 -15.75 3.04
CA ASN A 57 -3.24 -15.51 4.31
C ASN A 57 -3.10 -14.05 4.80
N TYR A 58 -2.01 -13.36 4.47
CA TYR A 58 -1.82 -11.96 4.83
C TYR A 58 -2.67 -11.04 3.97
N GLY A 59 -2.74 -11.29 2.65
CA GLY A 59 -3.66 -10.58 1.77
C GLY A 59 -5.11 -10.70 2.24
N LYS A 60 -5.55 -11.90 2.64
CA LYS A 60 -6.89 -12.12 3.23
C LYS A 60 -7.12 -11.31 4.52
N LYS A 61 -6.11 -11.19 5.39
CA LYS A 61 -6.20 -10.37 6.61
C LYS A 61 -6.39 -8.88 6.27
N PHE A 62 -5.66 -8.35 5.26
CA PHE A 62 -5.85 -6.99 4.79
C PHE A 62 -7.24 -6.74 4.22
N ILE A 63 -7.72 -7.63 3.34
CA ILE A 63 -9.06 -7.51 2.76
C ILE A 63 -10.11 -7.48 3.88
N LYS A 64 -10.00 -8.36 4.87
CA LYS A 64 -10.89 -8.38 6.03
C LYS A 64 -10.88 -7.04 6.76
N GLN A 65 -9.71 -6.53 7.13
CA GLN A 65 -9.57 -5.25 7.84
C GLN A 65 -10.14 -4.08 7.03
N PHE A 66 -9.84 -4.00 5.74
CA PHE A 66 -10.33 -2.95 4.85
C PHE A 66 -11.86 -3.00 4.74
N THR A 67 -12.44 -4.20 4.60
CA THR A 67 -13.89 -4.41 4.51
C THR A 67 -14.57 -4.02 5.82
N GLU A 68 -14.04 -4.42 6.96
CA GLU A 68 -14.59 -4.06 8.29
C GLU A 68 -14.57 -2.55 8.54
N LEU A 69 -13.63 -1.82 7.95
CA LEU A 69 -13.53 -0.37 8.03
C LEU A 69 -14.23 0.34 6.86
N ASP A 70 -14.86 -0.39 5.95
CA ASP A 70 -15.53 0.15 4.77
C ASP A 70 -14.59 0.97 3.86
N VAL A 71 -13.31 0.58 3.74
CA VAL A 71 -12.39 1.11 2.73
C VAL A 71 -12.82 0.60 1.36
N ASN A 72 -12.94 1.50 0.39
CA ASN A 72 -13.27 1.09 -0.99
C ASN A 72 -12.06 0.37 -1.62
N LEU A 73 -12.29 -0.84 -2.17
CA LEU A 73 -11.27 -1.73 -2.75
C LEU A 73 -11.45 -1.94 -4.26
N ASP A 74 -12.17 -1.05 -4.94
CA ASP A 74 -12.48 -1.18 -6.36
C ASP A 74 -11.26 -1.38 -7.27
N PHE A 75 -10.09 -0.94 -6.80
CA PHE A 75 -8.82 -1.01 -7.54
C PHE A 75 -7.73 -1.80 -6.80
N LEU A 76 -8.12 -2.58 -5.78
CA LEU A 76 -7.21 -3.53 -5.14
C LEU A 76 -6.96 -4.69 -6.11
N GLN A 77 -5.69 -5.02 -6.32
CA GLN A 77 -5.28 -6.17 -7.10
C GLN A 77 -4.90 -7.34 -6.18
N LEU A 78 -5.25 -8.55 -6.61
CA LEU A 78 -4.82 -9.79 -5.97
C LEU A 78 -3.99 -10.58 -6.96
N ASP A 79 -2.76 -10.88 -6.56
CA ASP A 79 -1.81 -11.63 -7.36
C ASP A 79 -1.66 -13.04 -6.79
N ASN A 80 -1.72 -14.05 -7.67
CA ASN A 80 -1.57 -15.45 -7.29
C ASN A 80 -0.11 -15.93 -7.37
N ASP A 81 0.73 -15.18 -8.07
CA ASP A 81 2.10 -15.53 -8.40
C ASP A 81 3.13 -14.74 -7.55
N SER A 82 2.63 -13.94 -6.60
CA SER A 82 3.45 -13.19 -5.65
C SER A 82 2.86 -13.23 -4.24
N SER A 83 3.69 -12.96 -3.24
CA SER A 83 3.26 -12.93 -1.83
C SER A 83 3.03 -11.51 -1.32
N THR A 84 2.16 -11.38 -0.32
CA THR A 84 2.11 -10.16 0.49
C THR A 84 3.43 -9.99 1.23
N ARG A 85 4.07 -8.83 1.09
CA ARG A 85 5.38 -8.54 1.68
C ARG A 85 5.36 -8.65 3.19
N VAL A 86 6.38 -9.30 3.75
CA VAL A 86 6.66 -9.32 5.20
C VAL A 86 8.01 -8.66 5.44
N VAL A 87 8.01 -7.59 6.21
CA VAL A 87 9.21 -6.84 6.58
C VAL A 87 9.62 -7.22 8.00
N ASN A 88 10.86 -7.66 8.18
CA ASN A 88 11.43 -7.93 9.48
C ASN A 88 11.81 -6.60 10.15
N VAL A 89 11.30 -6.39 11.36
CA VAL A 89 11.54 -5.19 12.15
C VAL A 89 12.27 -5.59 13.42
N ASP A 90 13.52 -5.20 13.50
CA ASP A 90 14.35 -5.39 14.69
C ASP A 90 14.45 -4.10 15.50
N ARG A 91 15.08 -4.19 16.67
CA ARG A 91 15.37 -3.04 17.54
C ARG A 91 16.87 -2.94 17.72
N ASP A 92 17.37 -1.72 17.67
CA ASP A 92 18.76 -1.45 18.02
C ASP A 92 18.98 -1.48 19.54
N GLN A 93 20.21 -1.21 19.96
CA GLN A 93 20.60 -1.17 21.38
C GLN A 93 19.90 -0.08 22.18
N PHE A 94 19.31 0.94 21.53
CA PHE A 94 18.55 2.02 22.15
C PHE A 94 17.05 1.71 22.18
N GLY A 95 16.62 0.61 21.54
CA GLY A 95 15.22 0.20 21.43
C GLY A 95 14.49 0.79 20.24
N ASP A 96 15.16 1.55 19.37
CA ASP A 96 14.61 2.10 18.14
C ASP A 96 14.40 1.00 17.12
N ARG A 97 13.32 1.11 16.35
CA ARG A 97 12.95 0.13 15.32
C ARG A 97 13.65 0.44 14.01
N PHE A 98 14.17 -0.59 13.36
CA PHE A 98 14.68 -0.51 12.00
C PHE A 98 14.24 -1.72 11.19
N PHE A 99 14.15 -1.57 9.87
CA PHE A 99 13.88 -2.67 8.96
C PHE A 99 15.16 -3.44 8.71
N SER A 100 15.18 -4.73 9.05
CA SER A 100 16.35 -5.58 8.94
C SER A 100 16.34 -6.46 7.68
N GLY A 101 15.28 -6.40 6.87
CA GLY A 101 15.14 -7.16 5.63
C GLY A 101 13.72 -7.67 5.43
N PHE A 102 13.59 -8.57 4.49
CA PHE A 102 12.32 -9.21 4.14
C PHE A 102 12.35 -10.68 4.54
N GLU A 103 11.17 -11.25 4.79
CA GLU A 103 11.06 -12.69 4.93
C GLU A 103 11.24 -13.36 3.57
N GLU A 104 11.98 -14.47 3.56
CA GLU A 104 12.11 -15.29 2.36
C GLU A 104 10.72 -15.81 1.92
N SER A 105 10.44 -15.70 0.64
CA SER A 105 9.22 -16.18 0.01
C SER A 105 9.56 -17.24 -1.02
N SER A 106 8.65 -18.20 -1.22
CA SER A 106 8.73 -19.13 -2.35
C SER A 106 8.39 -18.46 -3.69
N TYR A 107 7.88 -17.24 -3.66
CA TYR A 107 7.57 -16.44 -4.84
C TYR A 107 8.78 -15.60 -5.25
N SER A 108 8.85 -15.30 -6.56
CA SER A 108 9.97 -14.54 -7.12
C SER A 108 9.92 -13.04 -6.81
N CYS A 109 8.75 -12.52 -6.40
CA CYS A 109 8.54 -11.12 -6.09
C CYS A 109 7.42 -10.94 -5.05
N PHE A 110 7.30 -9.73 -4.53
CA PHE A 110 6.18 -9.34 -3.67
C PHE A 110 5.06 -8.68 -4.50
N ALA A 111 3.83 -8.84 -4.04
CA ALA A 111 2.65 -8.35 -4.76
C ALA A 111 2.65 -6.82 -4.96
N ASP A 112 3.20 -6.06 -4.02
CA ASP A 112 3.33 -4.61 -4.12
C ASP A 112 4.34 -4.15 -5.19
N GLU A 113 5.19 -5.05 -5.71
CA GLU A 113 6.13 -4.79 -6.81
C GLU A 113 5.47 -4.90 -8.19
N VAL A 114 4.32 -5.55 -8.27
CA VAL A 114 3.65 -5.89 -9.54
C VAL A 114 2.26 -5.24 -9.68
N LEU A 115 2.04 -4.10 -9.03
CA LEU A 115 0.81 -3.32 -9.21
C LEU A 115 0.64 -2.94 -10.69
N SER A 116 -0.31 -3.57 -11.37
CA SER A 116 -0.47 -3.49 -12.82
C SER A 116 -1.28 -2.27 -13.25
N LYS A 117 -0.66 -1.41 -14.06
CA LYS A 117 -1.31 -0.30 -14.76
C LYS A 117 -2.42 -0.80 -15.69
N GLN A 118 -2.18 -1.89 -16.43
CA GLN A 118 -3.13 -2.42 -17.40
C GLN A 118 -4.44 -2.86 -16.72
N LEU A 119 -4.38 -3.39 -15.49
CA LEU A 119 -5.59 -3.74 -14.74
C LEU A 119 -6.37 -2.51 -14.31
N ILE A 120 -5.70 -1.42 -13.96
CA ILE A 120 -6.36 -0.15 -13.62
C ILE A 120 -6.96 0.51 -14.87
N GLU A 121 -6.26 0.49 -16.00
CA GLU A 121 -6.73 1.05 -17.28
C GLU A 121 -8.00 0.36 -17.80
N LYS A 122 -8.18 -0.93 -17.54
CA LYS A 122 -9.44 -1.63 -17.87
C LYS A 122 -10.66 -1.01 -17.18
N GLU A 123 -10.46 -0.38 -16.03
CA GLU A 123 -11.51 0.26 -15.22
C GLU A 123 -11.42 1.80 -15.29
N ILE A 124 -10.89 2.35 -16.40
CA ILE A 124 -10.56 3.79 -16.50
C ILE A 124 -11.75 4.70 -16.22
N LEU A 125 -12.94 4.36 -16.70
CA LEU A 125 -14.15 5.17 -16.47
C LEU A 125 -14.55 5.20 -14.99
N LYS A 126 -14.37 4.08 -14.29
CA LYS A 126 -14.60 3.97 -12.85
C LYS A 126 -13.56 4.77 -12.06
N LEU A 127 -12.28 4.71 -12.51
CA LEU A 127 -11.19 5.48 -11.95
C LEU A 127 -11.45 6.98 -12.08
N GLU A 128 -11.77 7.47 -13.28
CA GLU A 128 -12.08 8.88 -13.54
C GLU A 128 -13.24 9.38 -12.66
N LYS A 129 -14.30 8.58 -12.55
CA LYS A 129 -15.43 8.91 -11.65
C LYS A 129 -14.97 9.02 -10.20
N SER A 130 -14.14 8.10 -9.73
CA SER A 130 -13.58 8.12 -8.37
C SER A 130 -12.72 9.39 -8.15
N PHE A 131 -11.87 9.74 -9.13
CA PHE A 131 -11.01 10.93 -9.05
C PHE A 131 -11.82 12.24 -9.02
N LEU A 132 -12.95 12.34 -9.75
CA LEU A 132 -13.82 13.52 -9.73
C LEU A 132 -14.36 13.83 -8.32
N GLU A 133 -14.54 12.83 -7.48
CA GLU A 133 -15.02 12.97 -6.10
C GLU A 133 -13.85 13.10 -5.09
N THR A 134 -12.61 12.90 -5.55
CA THR A 134 -11.40 12.84 -4.73
C THR A 134 -10.78 14.22 -4.55
N LYS A 135 -10.40 14.54 -3.31
CA LYS A 135 -9.68 15.77 -2.95
C LYS A 135 -8.18 15.58 -2.93
N TYR A 136 -7.73 14.44 -2.41
CA TYR A 136 -6.31 14.11 -2.24
C TYR A 136 -6.02 12.70 -2.74
N LEU A 137 -4.88 12.57 -3.42
CA LEU A 137 -4.20 11.32 -3.71
C LEU A 137 -3.01 11.22 -2.77
N VAL A 138 -2.99 10.23 -1.88
CA VAL A 138 -1.92 10.04 -0.90
C VAL A 138 -1.11 8.82 -1.27
N THR A 139 0.21 8.92 -1.27
CA THR A 139 1.12 7.81 -1.55
C THR A 139 2.40 7.89 -0.73
N GLY A 140 3.08 6.75 -0.60
CA GLY A 140 4.47 6.66 -0.16
C GLY A 140 5.43 6.55 -1.32
N THR A 141 6.69 6.24 -1.04
CA THR A 141 7.73 6.08 -2.06
C THR A 141 8.12 4.62 -2.32
N ILE A 142 7.69 3.69 -1.49
CA ILE A 142 8.11 2.27 -1.56
C ILE A 142 7.81 1.65 -2.93
N LEU A 143 6.61 1.89 -3.49
CA LEU A 143 6.26 1.35 -4.80
C LEU A 143 7.09 1.89 -5.96
N LEU A 144 7.79 3.02 -5.76
CA LEU A 144 8.69 3.57 -6.78
C LEU A 144 10.00 2.80 -6.91
N SER A 145 10.32 1.92 -5.95
CA SER A 145 11.48 1.04 -6.02
C SER A 145 11.33 -0.11 -7.02
N SER A 146 10.09 -0.41 -7.45
CA SER A 146 9.81 -1.42 -8.47
C SER A 146 9.33 -0.79 -9.78
N PRO A 147 9.95 -1.13 -10.92
CA PRO A 147 9.61 -0.52 -12.22
C PRO A 147 8.13 -0.66 -12.60
N ILE A 148 7.52 -1.83 -12.36
CA ILE A 148 6.12 -2.11 -12.72
C ILE A 148 5.18 -1.23 -11.91
N SER A 149 5.36 -1.21 -10.60
CA SER A 149 4.51 -0.40 -9.71
C SER A 149 4.78 1.09 -9.86
N ALA A 150 6.03 1.50 -10.14
CA ALA A 150 6.38 2.88 -10.44
C ALA A 150 5.65 3.40 -11.68
N GLU A 151 5.59 2.61 -12.77
CA GLU A 151 4.82 2.97 -13.98
C GLU A 151 3.34 3.25 -13.62
N THR A 152 2.76 2.41 -12.77
CA THR A 152 1.38 2.58 -12.33
C THR A 152 1.19 3.85 -11.49
N ILE A 153 2.12 4.13 -10.57
CA ILE A 153 2.10 5.36 -9.76
C ILE A 153 2.17 6.60 -10.65
N PHE A 154 3.09 6.64 -11.61
CA PHE A 154 3.21 7.78 -12.54
C PHE A 154 1.96 7.95 -13.41
N PHE A 155 1.36 6.85 -13.89
CA PHE A 155 0.07 6.90 -14.58
C PHE A 155 -1.01 7.56 -13.71
N LEU A 156 -1.12 7.15 -12.44
CA LEU A 156 -2.11 7.71 -11.52
C LEU A 156 -1.83 9.18 -11.16
N PHE A 157 -0.58 9.61 -11.14
CA PHE A 157 -0.22 11.02 -11.01
C PHE A 157 -0.67 11.84 -12.22
N GLU A 158 -0.55 11.31 -13.44
CA GLU A 158 -1.06 11.96 -14.64
C GLU A 158 -2.59 12.09 -14.60
N GLN A 159 -3.31 11.08 -14.12
CA GLN A 159 -4.76 11.16 -13.93
C GLN A 159 -5.12 12.22 -12.85
N ALA A 160 -4.40 12.23 -11.74
CA ALA A 160 -4.59 13.22 -10.68
C ALA A 160 -4.38 14.65 -11.20
N LYS A 161 -3.33 14.88 -12.01
CA LYS A 161 -3.03 16.17 -12.65
C LYS A 161 -4.16 16.60 -13.59
N LYS A 162 -4.60 15.70 -14.49
CA LYS A 162 -5.69 15.98 -15.43
C LYS A 162 -6.98 16.39 -14.74
N LEU A 163 -7.27 15.78 -13.60
CA LEU A 163 -8.52 15.99 -12.84
C LEU A 163 -8.33 16.93 -11.64
N GLU A 164 -7.21 17.63 -11.56
CA GLU A 164 -6.88 18.63 -10.52
C GLU A 164 -7.00 18.06 -9.09
N VAL A 165 -6.62 16.79 -8.88
CA VAL A 165 -6.51 16.17 -7.57
C VAL A 165 -5.16 16.48 -6.98
N LYS A 166 -5.12 16.91 -5.72
CA LYS A 166 -3.86 17.22 -5.02
C LYS A 166 -3.15 15.95 -4.62
N VAL A 167 -1.88 15.82 -5.01
CA VAL A 167 -1.02 14.70 -4.62
C VAL A 167 -0.30 15.04 -3.31
N VAL A 168 -0.30 14.10 -2.37
CA VAL A 168 0.42 14.16 -1.09
C VAL A 168 1.34 12.96 -1.05
N ILE A 169 2.64 13.21 -0.91
CA ILE A 169 3.67 12.16 -0.89
C ILE A 169 4.32 12.15 0.49
N ASP A 170 4.25 11.00 1.16
CA ASP A 170 5.08 10.71 2.32
C ASP A 170 6.38 10.06 1.85
N LEU A 171 7.48 10.75 2.03
CA LEU A 171 8.78 10.24 1.57
C LEU A 171 9.15 8.94 2.26
N ASN A 172 8.84 8.80 3.55
CA ASN A 172 8.99 7.58 4.35
C ASN A 172 10.15 6.67 3.90
N TRP A 173 11.31 7.29 3.69
CA TRP A 173 12.47 6.61 3.15
C TRP A 173 12.87 5.42 4.03
N ARG A 174 13.09 4.30 3.38
CA ARG A 174 13.58 3.06 4.00
C ARG A 174 14.62 2.44 3.08
N GLU A 175 15.88 2.51 3.49
CA GLU A 175 17.05 2.08 2.71
C GLU A 175 16.91 0.66 2.15
N VAL A 176 16.30 -0.26 2.93
CA VAL A 176 16.09 -1.67 2.58
C VAL A 176 15.29 -1.89 1.27
N PHE A 177 14.55 -0.89 0.79
CA PHE A 177 13.78 -0.97 -0.45
C PHE A 177 14.53 -0.44 -1.68
N TRP A 178 15.75 0.08 -1.51
CA TRP A 178 16.47 0.75 -2.60
C TRP A 178 17.83 0.11 -2.79
N ASP A 179 18.13 -0.29 -4.04
CA ASP A 179 19.45 -0.72 -4.43
C ASP A 179 20.40 0.50 -4.45
N HIS A 180 21.61 0.32 -3.94
CA HIS A 180 22.66 1.34 -3.91
C HIS A 180 23.56 1.25 -5.13
#